data_6a6574962a450722da2b07612a2032a8
#
_entry.id   6a6574962a450722da2b07612a2032a8
#
_cell.length_a   1.000
_cell.length_b   1.000
_cell.length_c   1.000
_cell.angle_alpha   90.00
_cell.angle_beta   90.00
_cell.angle_gamma   90.00
#
_symmetry.space_group_name_H-M   'P 1'
#
loop_
_entity.id
_entity.type
_entity.pdbx_description
1 polymer ?
#
loop_
_entity_poly.entity_id
_entity_poly.type
_entity_poly.pdbx_seq_one_letter_code
_entity_poly.pdbx_strand_id
1 'polypeptide(L)'
;MRIASFLTVVCFFVGCDSRIETFQPNEVFSLALAKTRSTSTELASQDTNRVVEELYGTPDEPRWPDTTAAENAVADERNLVRSSGPVSSEKDGTHIGLFREHCVTCHALEGSGAGPASVFQNPYPRDFRHGVFKWKSTERGQKPTRRDIRELLTEGIPGTAMPSFALLDPEDLDALVDYVVFLSTRGEVERRMTAAAIDELDYGETSPTADLVLSSRDDTEGGEVVQEVVDRVHKDWAEAEKYQVDVPVFTELSGEQLAASVARGNEFFHGKIANCAGCHGPEGDGSLPTLDYDDWTKEYTTRIGLTPDDRAAMKPFRDAGALRPRTIAPRTLRDGVFHGGGDSASLYRRITQGIAGTPMPAVEVVSEPNGKGLTTEQIWDLVRYVQQLSTSQ
;
A
#
# COMPACT_ATOMS: atom_id res chain seq x y z
N MET A 1 -6.81 -77.38 11.40
CA MET A 1 -5.99 -76.31 12.03
C MET A 1 -6.17 -75.03 11.20
N ARG A 2 -6.99 -74.07 11.70
CA ARG A 2 -7.24 -72.82 10.99
C ARG A 2 -6.37 -71.76 11.66
N ILE A 3 -5.44 -71.20 10.88
CA ILE A 3 -4.55 -70.12 11.30
C ILE A 3 -5.31 -68.78 11.08
N ALA A 4 -5.65 -68.09 12.14
CA ALA A 4 -6.20 -66.74 12.08
C ALA A 4 -5.04 -65.74 11.97
N SER A 5 -4.92 -65.07 10.83
CA SER A 5 -4.01 -63.95 10.65
C SER A 5 -4.61 -62.70 11.27
N PHE A 6 -3.98 -62.18 12.33
CA PHE A 6 -4.28 -60.87 12.89
C PHE A 6 -3.59 -59.78 12.03
N LEU A 7 -4.39 -58.95 11.39
CA LEU A 7 -3.92 -57.74 10.69
C LEU A 7 -3.82 -56.61 11.68
N THR A 8 -2.60 -56.27 12.07
CA THR A 8 -2.35 -55.09 12.94
C THR A 8 -2.38 -53.83 12.08
N VAL A 9 -3.43 -53.03 12.24
CA VAL A 9 -3.50 -51.70 11.61
C VAL A 9 -2.70 -50.74 12.48
N VAL A 10 -1.55 -50.30 11.96
CA VAL A 10 -0.75 -49.25 12.56
C VAL A 10 -1.30 -47.93 12.05
N CYS A 11 -2.09 -47.23 12.89
CA CYS A 11 -2.48 -45.83 12.64
C CYS A 11 -1.26 -44.92 12.86
N PHE A 12 -0.68 -44.45 11.77
CA PHE A 12 0.23 -43.32 11.84
C PHE A 12 -0.59 -42.06 12.20
N PHE A 13 -0.51 -41.62 13.43
CA PHE A 13 -0.90 -40.24 13.77
C PHE A 13 0.13 -39.32 13.11
N VAL A 14 -0.18 -38.78 11.93
CA VAL A 14 0.50 -37.60 11.40
C VAL A 14 0.07 -36.46 12.34
N GLY A 15 0.90 -36.17 13.34
CA GLY A 15 0.76 -34.94 14.12
C GLY A 15 0.81 -33.79 13.14
N CYS A 16 -0.18 -32.91 13.15
CA CYS A 16 -0.03 -31.60 12.55
C CYS A 16 1.11 -30.92 13.30
N ASP A 17 2.29 -30.94 12.70
CA ASP A 17 3.39 -30.08 13.10
C ASP A 17 2.91 -28.66 12.80
N SER A 18 2.49 -27.92 13.83
CA SER A 18 2.12 -26.52 13.73
C SER A 18 3.43 -25.76 13.50
N ARG A 19 3.89 -25.72 12.25
CA ARG A 19 4.99 -24.84 11.88
C ARG A 19 4.53 -23.43 12.18
N ILE A 20 5.29 -22.70 12.98
CA ILE A 20 5.12 -21.26 13.15
C ILE A 20 5.27 -20.66 11.77
N GLU A 21 4.21 -20.01 11.27
CA GLU A 21 4.29 -19.28 10.02
C GLU A 21 5.17 -18.04 10.23
N THR A 22 6.07 -17.77 9.29
CA THR A 22 6.89 -16.57 9.26
C THR A 22 6.49 -15.69 8.10
N PHE A 23 6.71 -14.39 8.21
CA PHE A 23 6.52 -13.49 7.09
C PHE A 23 7.53 -13.80 5.98
N GLN A 24 7.06 -13.92 4.74
CA GLN A 24 7.95 -14.14 3.61
C GLN A 24 8.75 -12.88 3.31
N PRO A 25 10.07 -13.01 3.04
CA PRO A 25 10.92 -11.89 2.63
C PRO A 25 10.42 -11.19 1.37
N ASN A 26 10.74 -9.92 1.22
CA ASN A 26 10.44 -9.16 0.00
C ASN A 26 11.49 -9.43 -1.10
N GLU A 27 11.51 -10.67 -1.64
CA GLU A 27 12.46 -11.07 -2.66
C GLU A 27 12.39 -10.23 -3.93
N VAL A 28 11.20 -9.76 -4.31
CA VAL A 28 11.00 -8.88 -5.49
C VAL A 28 11.80 -7.60 -5.32
N PHE A 29 11.75 -6.98 -4.14
CA PHE A 29 12.55 -5.80 -3.84
C PHE A 29 14.04 -6.11 -3.81
N SER A 30 14.44 -7.20 -3.15
CA SER A 30 15.84 -7.62 -3.08
C SER A 30 16.45 -7.83 -4.47
N LEU A 31 15.73 -8.49 -5.38
CA LEU A 31 16.17 -8.66 -6.78
C LEU A 31 16.29 -7.31 -7.52
N ALA A 32 15.34 -6.39 -7.32
CA ALA A 32 15.40 -5.06 -7.94
C ALA A 32 16.58 -4.26 -7.39
N LEU A 33 16.82 -4.32 -6.09
CA LEU A 33 17.95 -3.66 -5.43
C LEU A 33 19.29 -4.24 -5.91
N ALA A 34 19.42 -5.58 -5.97
CA ALA A 34 20.60 -6.25 -6.49
C ALA A 34 20.96 -5.76 -7.90
N LYS A 35 19.95 -5.65 -8.77
CA LYS A 35 20.17 -5.14 -10.13
C LYS A 35 20.55 -3.66 -10.14
N THR A 36 19.94 -2.84 -9.31
CA THR A 36 20.21 -1.39 -9.25
C THR A 36 21.60 -1.10 -8.69
N ARG A 37 22.02 -1.85 -7.68
CA ARG A 37 23.33 -1.71 -7.02
C ARG A 37 24.43 -2.53 -7.69
N SER A 38 24.08 -3.43 -8.62
CA SER A 38 25.01 -4.39 -9.27
C SER A 38 25.77 -5.23 -8.24
N THR A 39 25.10 -5.66 -7.17
CA THR A 39 25.69 -6.46 -6.08
C THR A 39 24.71 -7.52 -5.57
N SER A 40 25.20 -8.50 -4.81
CA SER A 40 24.34 -9.47 -4.14
C SER A 40 23.57 -8.81 -2.98
N THR A 41 22.31 -9.17 -2.81
CA THR A 41 21.48 -8.75 -1.68
C THR A 41 21.15 -9.90 -0.74
N GLU A 42 21.70 -11.09 -0.97
CA GLU A 42 21.31 -12.31 -0.26
C GLU A 42 21.57 -12.19 1.25
N LEU A 43 22.80 -11.82 1.64
CA LEU A 43 23.16 -11.67 3.04
C LEU A 43 22.38 -10.53 3.71
N ALA A 44 22.25 -9.37 3.04
CA ALA A 44 21.48 -8.24 3.53
C ALA A 44 20.02 -8.63 3.77
N SER A 45 19.41 -9.36 2.85
CA SER A 45 18.02 -9.82 2.99
C SER A 45 17.87 -10.81 4.14
N GLN A 46 18.79 -11.77 4.31
CA GLN A 46 18.77 -12.76 5.40
C GLN A 46 18.87 -12.07 6.77
N ASP A 47 19.85 -11.19 6.97
CA ASP A 47 20.03 -10.48 8.24
C ASP A 47 18.91 -9.49 8.53
N THR A 48 18.46 -8.77 7.51
CA THR A 48 17.28 -7.89 7.64
C THR A 48 16.06 -8.68 8.11
N ASN A 49 15.76 -9.83 7.49
CA ASN A 49 14.60 -10.62 7.89
C ASN A 49 14.71 -11.11 9.33
N ARG A 50 15.88 -11.53 9.76
CA ARG A 50 16.12 -11.93 11.15
C ARG A 50 15.83 -10.76 12.11
N VAL A 51 16.37 -9.56 11.84
CA VAL A 51 16.16 -8.38 12.70
C VAL A 51 14.71 -7.92 12.68
N VAL A 52 14.07 -7.92 11.51
CA VAL A 52 12.65 -7.54 11.37
C VAL A 52 11.73 -8.54 12.09
N GLU A 53 12.04 -9.84 12.07
CA GLU A 53 11.29 -10.84 12.85
C GLU A 53 11.50 -10.65 14.36
N GLU A 54 12.72 -10.32 14.81
CA GLU A 54 12.98 -9.98 16.21
C GLU A 54 12.20 -8.73 16.67
N LEU A 55 12.03 -7.72 15.78
CA LEU A 55 11.32 -6.48 16.06
C LEU A 55 9.80 -6.65 16.03
N TYR A 56 9.27 -7.25 14.96
CA TYR A 56 7.83 -7.26 14.67
C TYR A 56 7.16 -8.61 14.95
N GLY A 57 7.91 -9.65 15.30
CA GLY A 57 7.39 -10.99 15.54
C GLY A 57 6.96 -11.69 14.26
N THR A 58 6.00 -12.60 14.39
CA THR A 58 5.49 -13.48 13.35
C THR A 58 4.02 -13.14 13.00
N PRO A 59 3.47 -13.70 11.92
CA PRO A 59 2.05 -13.56 11.60
C PRO A 59 1.10 -14.06 12.71
N ASP A 60 1.57 -14.99 13.56
CA ASP A 60 0.77 -15.54 14.65
C ASP A 60 1.02 -14.83 15.98
N GLU A 61 2.21 -14.25 16.15
CA GLU A 61 2.62 -13.53 17.35
C GLU A 61 3.23 -12.17 16.97
N PRO A 62 2.43 -11.22 16.49
CA PRO A 62 2.92 -9.89 16.11
C PRO A 62 3.33 -9.11 17.36
N ARG A 63 4.33 -8.26 17.19
CA ARG A 63 4.81 -7.33 18.23
C ARG A 63 4.93 -5.93 17.63
N TRP A 64 4.66 -4.92 18.42
CA TRP A 64 5.02 -3.56 18.06
C TRP A 64 6.37 -3.23 18.70
N PRO A 65 7.39 -2.82 17.94
CA PRO A 65 8.71 -2.55 18.49
C PRO A 65 8.70 -1.43 19.52
N ASP A 66 9.38 -1.66 20.65
CA ASP A 66 9.70 -0.61 21.62
C ASP A 66 10.73 0.32 20.96
N THR A 67 10.30 1.49 20.55
CA THR A 67 11.19 2.52 20.01
C THR A 67 11.35 3.67 21.01
N THR A 68 12.43 4.45 20.87
CA THR A 68 12.61 5.69 21.65
C THR A 68 11.47 6.69 21.45
N ALA A 69 10.69 6.49 20.39
CA ALA A 69 9.45 7.20 20.08
C ALA A 69 8.20 6.50 20.63
N ALA A 70 8.29 5.75 21.74
CA ALA A 70 7.16 5.02 22.35
C ALA A 70 5.92 5.90 22.65
N GLU A 71 6.08 7.21 22.74
CA GLU A 71 4.97 8.17 22.80
C GLU A 71 4.14 8.21 21.48
N ASN A 72 4.62 7.56 20.41
CA ASN A 72 4.03 7.54 19.09
C ASN A 72 3.61 6.12 18.67
N ALA A 73 3.09 5.32 19.57
CA ALA A 73 2.51 4.02 19.22
C ALA A 73 1.38 4.20 18.20
N VAL A 74 1.63 3.83 16.94
CA VAL A 74 0.68 4.01 15.84
C VAL A 74 -0.31 2.85 15.78
N ALA A 75 -0.02 1.72 16.46
CA ALA A 75 -0.88 0.54 16.54
C ALA A 75 -1.00 0.03 17.99
N ASP A 76 -2.17 -0.45 18.37
CA ASP A 76 -2.42 -1.08 19.67
C ASP A 76 -2.11 -2.59 19.54
N GLU A 77 -1.24 -3.12 20.43
CA GLU A 77 -0.89 -4.55 20.40
C GLU A 77 -2.08 -5.49 20.57
N ARG A 78 -3.10 -5.10 21.34
CA ARG A 78 -4.34 -5.89 21.48
C ARG A 78 -5.05 -6.02 20.12
N ASN A 79 -5.04 -4.99 19.31
CA ASN A 79 -5.60 -4.99 17.96
C ASN A 79 -4.76 -5.87 17.03
N LEU A 80 -3.43 -5.88 17.19
CA LEU A 80 -2.56 -6.77 16.42
C LEU A 80 -2.88 -8.23 16.73
N VAL A 81 -3.00 -8.60 18.01
CA VAL A 81 -3.36 -9.96 18.45
C VAL A 81 -4.74 -10.36 17.89
N ARG A 82 -5.73 -9.46 17.94
CA ARG A 82 -7.09 -9.73 17.40
C ARG A 82 -7.08 -10.00 15.90
N SER A 83 -6.20 -9.32 15.16
CA SER A 83 -6.12 -9.46 13.70
C SER A 83 -5.22 -10.61 13.24
N SER A 84 -4.29 -11.05 14.05
CA SER A 84 -3.28 -12.05 13.74
C SER A 84 -3.75 -13.49 14.03
N GLY A 85 -2.88 -14.44 13.73
CA GLY A 85 -3.08 -15.85 14.06
C GLY A 85 -4.12 -16.55 13.21
N PRO A 86 -4.37 -17.83 13.52
CA PRO A 86 -5.45 -18.60 12.91
C PRO A 86 -6.82 -18.06 13.32
N VAL A 87 -7.79 -18.16 12.41
CA VAL A 87 -9.18 -17.75 12.70
C VAL A 87 -9.75 -18.60 13.82
N SER A 88 -10.13 -17.98 14.92
CA SER A 88 -10.77 -18.67 16.04
C SER A 88 -11.60 -17.70 16.90
N SER A 89 -12.36 -18.26 17.83
CA SER A 89 -13.07 -17.48 18.85
C SER A 89 -12.54 -17.87 20.22
N GLU A 90 -12.20 -16.87 21.01
CA GLU A 90 -11.75 -17.04 22.39
C GLU A 90 -12.93 -17.41 23.31
N LYS A 91 -12.61 -17.85 24.54
CA LYS A 91 -13.63 -18.28 25.51
C LYS A 91 -14.58 -17.16 25.96
N ASP A 92 -14.13 -15.93 25.88
CA ASP A 92 -14.93 -14.73 26.19
C ASP A 92 -15.79 -14.27 25.01
N GLY A 93 -15.70 -14.97 23.87
CA GLY A 93 -16.42 -14.63 22.64
C GLY A 93 -15.67 -13.70 21.70
N THR A 94 -14.47 -13.23 22.05
CA THR A 94 -13.63 -12.42 21.16
C THR A 94 -13.24 -13.23 19.94
N HIS A 95 -13.51 -12.70 18.75
CA HIS A 95 -13.08 -13.29 17.50
C HIS A 95 -11.68 -12.79 17.14
N ILE A 96 -10.79 -13.71 16.73
CA ILE A 96 -9.41 -13.43 16.36
C ILE A 96 -9.09 -13.98 14.97
N GLY A 97 -7.94 -13.54 14.40
CA GLY A 97 -7.53 -13.97 13.07
C GLY A 97 -8.22 -13.19 11.94
N LEU A 98 -8.72 -11.98 12.24
CA LEU A 98 -9.52 -11.17 11.31
C LEU A 98 -8.82 -10.92 9.97
N PHE A 99 -7.50 -10.71 9.97
CA PHE A 99 -6.77 -10.48 8.73
C PHE A 99 -6.71 -11.74 7.85
N ARG A 100 -6.53 -12.92 8.46
CA ARG A 100 -6.57 -14.18 7.71
C ARG A 100 -7.94 -14.46 7.13
N GLU A 101 -9.00 -14.18 7.86
CA GLU A 101 -10.37 -14.41 7.43
C GLU A 101 -10.76 -13.49 6.27
N HIS A 102 -10.45 -12.20 6.37
CA HIS A 102 -11.02 -11.19 5.50
C HIS A 102 -10.06 -10.69 4.41
N CYS A 103 -8.73 -10.76 4.61
CA CYS A 103 -7.78 -9.99 3.80
C CYS A 103 -6.75 -10.84 3.04
N VAL A 104 -6.26 -11.96 3.64
CA VAL A 104 -5.15 -12.76 3.11
C VAL A 104 -5.39 -13.28 1.71
N THR A 105 -6.62 -13.66 1.38
CA THR A 105 -6.97 -14.17 0.03
C THR A 105 -6.56 -13.21 -1.10
N CYS A 106 -6.59 -11.92 -0.83
CA CYS A 106 -6.22 -10.88 -1.79
C CYS A 106 -4.83 -10.27 -1.47
N HIS A 107 -4.57 -9.97 -0.19
CA HIS A 107 -3.39 -9.22 0.21
C HIS A 107 -2.19 -10.07 0.60
N ALA A 108 -2.33 -11.41 0.66
CA ALA A 108 -1.35 -12.35 1.22
C ALA A 108 -1.05 -12.07 2.71
N LEU A 109 -0.33 -12.98 3.36
CA LEU A 109 -0.10 -12.93 4.80
C LEU A 109 0.80 -11.76 5.20
N GLU A 110 1.82 -11.48 4.39
CA GLU A 110 2.77 -10.39 4.54
C GLU A 110 2.28 -9.04 3.99
N GLY A 111 1.06 -8.98 3.47
CA GLY A 111 0.51 -7.76 2.87
C GLY A 111 1.08 -7.40 1.50
N SER A 112 1.67 -8.35 0.77
CA SER A 112 2.30 -8.12 -0.54
C SER A 112 1.32 -7.78 -1.67
N GLY A 113 0.02 -7.95 -1.45
CA GLY A 113 -0.99 -7.81 -2.51
C GLY A 113 -1.00 -8.96 -3.53
N ALA A 114 -0.18 -10.01 -3.29
CA ALA A 114 -0.06 -11.16 -4.16
C ALA A 114 -0.76 -12.42 -3.63
N GLY A 115 -1.85 -12.24 -2.89
CA GLY A 115 -2.68 -13.36 -2.43
C GLY A 115 -3.26 -14.18 -3.59
N PRO A 116 -3.75 -15.41 -3.32
CA PRO A 116 -4.17 -16.32 -4.37
C PRO A 116 -5.26 -15.79 -5.31
N ALA A 117 -6.11 -14.87 -4.85
CA ALA A 117 -7.13 -14.25 -5.70
C ALA A 117 -6.63 -13.05 -6.51
N SER A 118 -5.44 -12.51 -6.21
CA SER A 118 -4.94 -11.27 -6.82
C SER A 118 -4.79 -11.34 -8.33
N VAL A 119 -4.41 -12.51 -8.86
CA VAL A 119 -4.22 -12.72 -10.31
C VAL A 119 -5.48 -12.48 -11.13
N PHE A 120 -6.65 -12.61 -10.52
CA PHE A 120 -7.97 -12.40 -11.14
C PHE A 120 -8.50 -10.98 -10.97
N GLN A 121 -7.80 -10.12 -10.23
CA GLN A 121 -8.27 -8.77 -9.88
C GLN A 121 -7.62 -7.70 -10.75
N ASN A 122 -8.40 -6.66 -11.08
CA ASN A 122 -7.91 -5.48 -11.78
C ASN A 122 -8.63 -4.23 -11.23
N PRO A 123 -7.92 -3.31 -10.56
CA PRO A 123 -6.48 -3.34 -10.26
C PRO A 123 -6.10 -4.48 -9.30
N TYR A 124 -4.80 -4.77 -9.22
CA TYR A 124 -4.25 -5.65 -8.19
C TYR A 124 -4.46 -5.09 -6.78
N PRO A 125 -4.59 -5.95 -5.76
CA PRO A 125 -4.59 -5.51 -4.38
C PRO A 125 -3.31 -4.73 -4.04
N ARG A 126 -3.41 -3.83 -3.06
CA ARG A 126 -2.28 -3.02 -2.61
C ARG A 126 -1.21 -3.91 -1.98
N ASP A 127 0.04 -3.71 -2.39
CA ASP A 127 1.21 -4.13 -1.62
C ASP A 127 1.43 -3.10 -0.50
N PHE A 128 1.17 -3.49 0.75
CA PHE A 128 1.32 -2.63 1.92
C PHE A 128 2.78 -2.33 2.23
N ARG A 129 3.71 -3.23 1.89
CA ARG A 129 5.14 -3.14 2.19
C ARG A 129 5.83 -1.91 1.60
N HIS A 130 5.19 -1.24 0.64
CA HIS A 130 5.66 0.05 0.12
C HIS A 130 5.35 1.23 1.04
N GLY A 131 4.42 1.10 1.99
CA GLY A 131 3.94 2.21 2.81
C GLY A 131 3.28 3.34 2.01
N VAL A 132 2.83 3.06 0.78
CA VAL A 132 2.24 4.05 -0.14
C VAL A 132 0.79 3.71 -0.42
N PHE A 133 -0.11 4.66 -0.14
CA PHE A 133 -1.54 4.52 -0.33
C PHE A 133 -2.07 5.56 -1.33
N LYS A 134 -3.01 5.11 -2.19
CA LYS A 134 -3.60 5.96 -3.24
C LYS A 134 -4.65 6.92 -2.68
N TRP A 135 -5.49 6.41 -1.78
CA TRP A 135 -6.67 7.10 -1.27
C TRP A 135 -6.40 7.50 0.17
N LYS A 136 -6.24 8.79 0.39
CA LYS A 136 -5.88 9.36 1.69
C LYS A 136 -6.14 10.86 1.71
N SER A 137 -6.25 11.42 2.91
CA SER A 137 -6.45 12.85 3.14
C SER A 137 -5.15 13.65 3.20
N THR A 138 -4.02 12.97 3.25
CA THR A 138 -2.70 13.58 3.41
C THR A 138 -2.05 13.93 2.06
N GLU A 139 -1.01 14.74 2.08
CA GLU A 139 -0.20 15.08 0.92
C GLU A 139 0.34 13.84 0.18
N ARG A 140 0.63 13.98 -1.12
CA ARG A 140 0.99 12.85 -2.02
C ARG A 140 2.07 11.92 -1.46
N GLY A 141 3.15 12.47 -0.91
CA GLY A 141 4.30 11.70 -0.41
C GLY A 141 4.15 11.13 1.01
N GLN A 142 3.11 11.55 1.74
CA GLN A 142 2.95 11.26 3.16
C GLN A 142 2.17 9.95 3.41
N LYS A 143 2.18 9.48 4.66
CA LYS A 143 1.41 8.31 5.09
C LYS A 143 -0.08 8.64 5.15
N PRO A 144 -0.98 7.66 4.98
CA PRO A 144 -2.39 7.86 5.29
C PRO A 144 -2.57 8.01 6.80
N THR A 145 -3.61 8.73 7.21
CA THR A 145 -4.05 8.70 8.60
C THR A 145 -4.75 7.36 8.92
N ARG A 146 -4.85 7.00 10.19
CA ARG A 146 -5.67 5.84 10.61
C ARG A 146 -7.11 5.97 10.15
N ARG A 147 -7.63 7.19 10.16
CA ARG A 147 -8.97 7.51 9.66
C ARG A 147 -9.13 7.19 8.17
N ASP A 148 -8.15 7.53 7.34
CA ASP A 148 -8.19 7.20 5.90
C ASP A 148 -8.31 5.69 5.67
N ILE A 149 -7.51 4.89 6.41
CA ILE A 149 -7.54 3.42 6.30
C ILE A 149 -8.90 2.89 6.79
N ARG A 150 -9.42 3.41 7.91
CA ARG A 150 -10.72 3.03 8.44
C ARG A 150 -11.85 3.33 7.44
N GLU A 151 -11.86 4.50 6.83
CA GLU A 151 -12.83 4.88 5.80
C GLU A 151 -12.76 3.91 4.61
N LEU A 152 -11.54 3.57 4.13
CA LEU A 152 -11.36 2.60 3.05
C LEU A 152 -11.87 1.19 3.41
N LEU A 153 -11.67 0.74 4.64
CA LEU A 153 -12.20 -0.55 5.08
C LEU A 153 -13.72 -0.50 5.21
N THR A 154 -14.26 0.56 5.78
CA THR A 154 -15.71 0.71 5.97
C THR A 154 -16.44 0.78 4.63
N GLU A 155 -15.96 1.58 3.69
CA GLU A 155 -16.64 1.83 2.42
C GLU A 155 -16.26 0.83 1.33
N GLY A 156 -15.08 0.20 1.45
CA GLY A 156 -14.45 -0.51 0.36
C GLY A 156 -13.93 0.46 -0.71
N ILE A 157 -13.62 -0.06 -1.89
CA ILE A 157 -13.19 0.78 -3.02
C ILE A 157 -14.12 0.51 -4.20
N PRO A 158 -15.12 1.37 -4.44
CA PRO A 158 -16.09 1.20 -5.52
C PRO A 158 -15.40 0.97 -6.89
N GLY A 159 -15.91 0.01 -7.66
CA GLY A 159 -15.35 -0.35 -8.96
C GLY A 159 -14.05 -1.18 -8.89
N THR A 160 -13.71 -1.74 -7.73
CA THR A 160 -12.65 -2.73 -7.53
C THR A 160 -13.18 -3.96 -6.80
N ALA A 161 -12.33 -4.96 -6.61
CA ALA A 161 -12.66 -6.15 -5.82
C ALA A 161 -12.55 -5.93 -4.30
N MET A 162 -12.12 -4.75 -3.82
CA MET A 162 -12.04 -4.44 -2.39
C MET A 162 -13.45 -4.17 -1.83
N PRO A 163 -14.02 -5.09 -1.04
CA PRO A 163 -15.39 -4.94 -0.54
C PRO A 163 -15.47 -3.96 0.62
N SER A 164 -16.69 -3.56 0.96
CA SER A 164 -17.01 -2.86 2.20
C SER A 164 -17.02 -3.85 3.38
N PHE A 165 -16.41 -3.46 4.50
CA PHE A 165 -16.45 -4.16 5.78
C PHE A 165 -17.32 -3.44 6.81
N ALA A 166 -18.27 -2.61 6.37
CA ALA A 166 -19.15 -1.82 7.26
C ALA A 166 -20.01 -2.68 8.21
N LEU A 167 -20.11 -3.99 7.97
CA LEU A 167 -20.84 -4.92 8.83
C LEU A 167 -20.02 -5.50 9.98
N LEU A 168 -18.70 -5.28 9.98
CA LEU A 168 -17.85 -5.66 11.11
C LEU A 168 -18.08 -4.72 12.28
N ASP A 169 -17.88 -5.26 13.48
CA ASP A 169 -17.91 -4.42 14.69
C ASP A 169 -16.83 -3.33 14.64
N PRO A 170 -17.09 -2.14 15.23
CA PRO A 170 -16.14 -1.06 15.23
C PRO A 170 -14.74 -1.43 15.76
N GLU A 171 -14.69 -2.32 16.75
CA GLU A 171 -13.43 -2.81 17.32
C GLU A 171 -12.66 -3.74 16.37
N ASP A 172 -13.36 -4.54 15.56
CA ASP A 172 -12.76 -5.38 14.52
C ASP A 172 -12.19 -4.54 13.39
N LEU A 173 -12.92 -3.48 13.00
CA LEU A 173 -12.40 -2.51 12.02
C LEU A 173 -11.14 -1.81 12.55
N ASP A 174 -11.13 -1.37 13.80
CA ASP A 174 -9.94 -0.72 14.40
C ASP A 174 -8.76 -1.69 14.49
N ALA A 175 -9.01 -2.97 14.80
CA ALA A 175 -8.00 -3.99 14.81
C ALA A 175 -7.40 -4.23 13.41
N LEU A 176 -8.23 -4.28 12.38
CA LEU A 176 -7.77 -4.39 10.99
C LEU A 176 -7.01 -3.14 10.52
N VAL A 177 -7.42 -1.93 10.92
CA VAL A 177 -6.67 -0.69 10.65
C VAL A 177 -5.26 -0.79 11.22
N ASP A 178 -5.12 -1.18 12.49
CA ASP A 178 -3.82 -1.32 13.14
C ASP A 178 -2.96 -2.39 12.48
N TYR A 179 -3.57 -3.49 12.04
CA TYR A 179 -2.83 -4.55 11.37
C TYR A 179 -2.35 -4.15 9.96
N VAL A 180 -3.12 -3.35 9.22
CA VAL A 180 -2.67 -2.75 7.94
C VAL A 180 -1.51 -1.79 8.17
N VAL A 181 -1.56 -0.95 9.21
CA VAL A 181 -0.45 -0.07 9.60
C VAL A 181 0.78 -0.91 9.98
N PHE A 182 0.60 -1.95 10.79
CA PHE A 182 1.65 -2.87 11.20
C PHE A 182 2.35 -3.52 9.99
N LEU A 183 1.60 -4.14 9.07
CA LEU A 183 2.17 -4.76 7.88
C LEU A 183 2.90 -3.76 6.99
N SER A 184 2.36 -2.54 6.89
CA SER A 184 2.97 -1.48 6.09
C SER A 184 4.28 -0.99 6.71
N THR A 185 4.28 -0.74 8.02
CA THR A 185 5.45 -0.30 8.76
C THR A 185 6.55 -1.37 8.74
N ARG A 186 6.19 -2.62 9.05
CA ARG A 186 7.11 -3.76 8.98
C ARG A 186 7.75 -3.89 7.59
N GLY A 187 6.95 -3.90 6.54
CA GLY A 187 7.46 -4.07 5.18
C GLY A 187 8.31 -2.89 4.70
N GLU A 188 8.01 -1.69 5.14
CA GLU A 188 8.81 -0.50 4.83
C GLU A 188 10.16 -0.52 5.57
N VAL A 189 10.16 -0.94 6.85
CA VAL A 189 11.40 -1.16 7.61
C VAL A 189 12.25 -2.23 6.95
N GLU A 190 11.68 -3.37 6.55
CA GLU A 190 12.39 -4.43 5.81
C GLU A 190 13.09 -3.88 4.56
N ARG A 191 12.38 -3.12 3.73
CA ARG A 191 12.92 -2.55 2.49
C ARG A 191 14.03 -1.53 2.74
N ARG A 192 13.81 -0.61 3.67
CA ARG A 192 14.80 0.43 4.00
C ARG A 192 16.04 -0.15 4.66
N MET A 193 15.86 -1.12 5.56
CA MET A 193 16.97 -1.80 6.24
C MET A 193 17.83 -2.62 5.26
N THR A 194 17.19 -3.38 4.35
CA THR A 194 17.93 -4.10 3.30
C THR A 194 18.75 -3.15 2.43
N ALA A 195 18.20 -1.97 2.09
CA ALA A 195 18.92 -0.98 1.30
C ALA A 195 20.07 -0.34 2.11
N ALA A 196 19.83 0.03 3.37
CA ALA A 196 20.85 0.59 4.25
C ALA A 196 21.99 -0.39 4.52
N ALA A 197 21.69 -1.68 4.71
CA ALA A 197 22.72 -2.73 4.84
C ALA A 197 23.68 -2.75 3.63
N ILE A 198 23.17 -2.59 2.42
CA ILE A 198 23.98 -2.53 1.20
C ILE A 198 24.74 -1.18 1.10
N ASP A 199 24.04 -0.08 1.33
CA ASP A 199 24.54 1.25 1.02
C ASP A 199 25.47 1.80 2.12
N GLU A 200 25.33 1.35 3.38
CA GLU A 200 26.03 1.90 4.56
C GLU A 200 26.93 0.87 5.28
N LEU A 201 26.63 -0.45 5.18
CA LEU A 201 27.35 -1.50 5.91
C LEU A 201 28.07 -2.50 4.99
N ASP A 202 28.22 -2.18 3.71
CA ASP A 202 28.94 -3.00 2.72
C ASP A 202 28.48 -4.46 2.60
N TYR A 203 27.18 -4.73 2.78
CA TYR A 203 26.59 -6.08 2.65
C TYR A 203 26.55 -6.63 1.22
N GLY A 204 27.40 -6.13 0.35
CA GLY A 204 27.48 -6.54 -1.04
C GLY A 204 28.29 -7.83 -1.23
N GLU A 205 29.37 -7.75 -2.04
CA GLU A 205 30.23 -8.89 -2.40
C GLU A 205 31.31 -9.18 -1.34
N THR A 206 31.56 -8.24 -0.44
CA THR A 206 32.56 -8.36 0.64
C THR A 206 31.86 -8.60 1.97
N SER A 207 32.63 -8.99 3.00
CA SER A 207 32.10 -9.09 4.36
C SER A 207 31.60 -7.71 4.82
N PRO A 208 30.44 -7.64 5.48
CA PRO A 208 29.92 -6.39 5.99
C PRO A 208 30.88 -5.73 6.99
N THR A 209 30.83 -4.41 7.08
CA THR A 209 31.63 -3.65 8.06
C THR A 209 31.12 -3.84 9.49
N ALA A 210 29.80 -4.02 9.61
CA ALA A 210 29.14 -4.38 10.86
C ALA A 210 27.88 -5.20 10.59
N ASP A 211 27.53 -6.11 11.51
CA ASP A 211 26.32 -6.91 11.40
C ASP A 211 25.09 -6.10 11.81
N LEU A 212 23.97 -6.30 11.11
CA LEU A 212 22.66 -5.80 11.57
C LEU A 212 22.28 -6.48 12.88
N VAL A 213 22.11 -5.70 13.94
CA VAL A 213 21.72 -6.18 15.29
C VAL A 213 20.73 -5.20 15.92
N LEU A 214 19.95 -5.66 16.89
CA LEU A 214 19.12 -4.75 17.70
C LEU A 214 20.03 -3.91 18.61
N SER A 215 19.88 -2.58 18.55
CA SER A 215 20.69 -1.61 19.30
C SER A 215 20.64 -1.81 20.82
N SER A 216 19.59 -2.45 21.34
CA SER A 216 19.49 -2.81 22.77
C SER A 216 20.56 -3.81 23.24
N ARG A 217 21.30 -4.42 22.32
CA ARG A 217 22.31 -5.44 22.63
C ARG A 217 23.75 -4.95 22.46
N ASP A 218 23.97 -3.99 21.54
CA ASP A 218 25.32 -3.47 21.26
C ASP A 218 25.24 -2.06 20.67
N ASP A 219 26.05 -1.12 21.18
CA ASP A 219 26.30 0.19 20.56
C ASP A 219 27.23 -0.01 19.34
N THR A 220 26.70 -0.62 18.29
CA THR A 220 27.42 -0.90 17.06
C THR A 220 26.85 -0.08 15.90
N GLU A 221 27.66 0.16 14.88
CA GLU A 221 27.24 0.83 13.65
C GLU A 221 25.98 0.18 13.03
N GLY A 222 25.91 -1.16 13.02
CA GLY A 222 24.73 -1.89 12.55
C GLY A 222 23.50 -1.69 13.43
N GLY A 223 23.67 -1.55 14.75
CA GLY A 223 22.59 -1.21 15.69
C GLY A 223 22.05 0.20 15.47
N GLU A 224 22.94 1.17 15.21
CA GLU A 224 22.57 2.55 14.90
C GLU A 224 21.73 2.63 13.60
N VAL A 225 22.16 1.93 12.54
CA VAL A 225 21.42 1.83 11.26
C VAL A 225 20.03 1.24 11.47
N VAL A 226 19.91 0.15 12.25
CA VAL A 226 18.60 -0.46 12.56
C VAL A 226 17.70 0.55 13.27
N GLN A 227 18.21 1.23 14.30
CA GLN A 227 17.44 2.20 15.08
C GLN A 227 17.00 3.39 14.22
N GLU A 228 17.90 3.95 13.40
CA GLU A 228 17.57 5.08 12.51
C GLU A 228 16.45 4.72 11.52
N VAL A 229 16.53 3.55 10.90
CA VAL A 229 15.50 3.09 9.95
C VAL A 229 14.17 2.91 10.65
N VAL A 230 14.14 2.26 11.81
CA VAL A 230 12.90 2.02 12.56
C VAL A 230 12.28 3.34 13.03
N ASP A 231 13.05 4.20 13.67
CA ASP A 231 12.57 5.49 14.19
C ASP A 231 12.02 6.38 13.06
N ARG A 232 12.69 6.40 11.93
CA ARG A 232 12.25 7.20 10.77
C ARG A 232 10.90 6.71 10.23
N VAL A 233 10.76 5.41 10.03
CA VAL A 233 9.50 4.85 9.50
C VAL A 233 8.36 5.06 10.51
N HIS A 234 8.59 4.79 11.79
CA HIS A 234 7.59 5.00 12.84
C HIS A 234 7.17 6.47 12.93
N LYS A 235 8.14 7.39 12.88
CA LYS A 235 7.87 8.82 12.88
C LYS A 235 7.02 9.24 11.68
N ASP A 236 7.34 8.77 10.46
CA ASP A 236 6.57 9.10 9.25
C ASP A 236 5.09 8.70 9.42
N TRP A 237 4.80 7.56 10.06
CA TRP A 237 3.44 7.10 10.34
C TRP A 237 2.77 7.88 11.48
N ALA A 238 3.49 8.13 12.56
CA ALA A 238 2.97 8.88 13.72
C ALA A 238 2.61 10.33 13.37
N GLU A 239 3.34 10.93 12.45
CA GLU A 239 3.15 12.32 12.04
C GLU A 239 2.15 12.51 10.89
N ALA A 240 1.52 11.43 10.38
CA ALA A 240 0.63 11.50 9.22
C ALA A 240 -0.46 12.59 9.33
N GLU A 241 -1.05 12.77 10.52
CA GLU A 241 -2.08 13.78 10.78
C GLU A 241 -1.60 15.23 10.52
N LYS A 242 -0.30 15.49 10.64
CA LYS A 242 0.27 16.84 10.42
C LYS A 242 0.26 17.24 8.94
N TYR A 243 0.13 16.27 8.06
CA TYR A 243 0.21 16.44 6.60
C TYR A 243 -1.15 16.31 5.92
N GLN A 244 -2.24 16.43 6.67
CA GLN A 244 -3.56 16.47 6.07
C GLN A 244 -3.69 17.69 5.16
N VAL A 245 -4.23 17.47 3.97
CA VAL A 245 -4.48 18.53 2.99
C VAL A 245 -5.68 19.34 3.46
N ASP A 246 -5.47 20.62 3.69
CA ASP A 246 -6.56 21.55 3.96
C ASP A 246 -7.39 21.73 2.68
N VAL A 247 -8.66 21.37 2.77
CA VAL A 247 -9.60 21.50 1.65
C VAL A 247 -10.46 22.73 1.89
N PRO A 248 -10.33 23.75 1.04
CA PRO A 248 -11.14 24.95 1.17
C PRO A 248 -12.64 24.64 1.09
N VAL A 249 -13.46 25.53 1.63
CA VAL A 249 -14.92 25.36 1.66
C VAL A 249 -15.46 25.27 0.22
N PHE A 250 -16.17 24.19 -0.07
CA PHE A 250 -16.89 24.02 -1.32
C PHE A 250 -18.24 24.77 -1.25
N THR A 251 -18.48 25.66 -2.21
CA THR A 251 -19.74 26.39 -2.30
C THR A 251 -20.66 25.70 -3.31
N GLU A 252 -21.83 25.29 -2.85
CA GLU A 252 -22.86 24.77 -3.75
C GLU A 252 -23.38 25.90 -4.66
N LEU A 253 -23.42 25.61 -5.95
CA LEU A 253 -23.96 26.50 -6.97
C LEU A 253 -25.18 25.87 -7.63
N SER A 254 -26.08 26.70 -8.18
CA SER A 254 -27.26 26.25 -8.91
C SER A 254 -27.54 27.11 -10.13
N GLY A 255 -28.41 26.66 -11.01
CA GLY A 255 -28.89 27.41 -12.17
C GLY A 255 -27.74 27.92 -13.06
N GLU A 256 -27.81 29.19 -13.44
CA GLU A 256 -26.82 29.82 -14.34
C GLU A 256 -25.39 29.84 -13.74
N GLN A 257 -25.27 30.00 -12.43
CA GLN A 257 -23.95 30.00 -11.77
C GLN A 257 -23.28 28.64 -11.88
N LEU A 258 -24.01 27.55 -11.67
CA LEU A 258 -23.49 26.19 -11.84
C LEU A 258 -23.10 25.96 -13.29
N ALA A 259 -23.95 26.32 -14.26
CA ALA A 259 -23.67 26.15 -15.67
C ALA A 259 -22.41 26.92 -16.12
N ALA A 260 -22.23 28.15 -15.64
CA ALA A 260 -21.04 28.94 -15.92
C ALA A 260 -19.77 28.32 -15.29
N SER A 261 -19.86 27.80 -14.05
CA SER A 261 -18.77 27.12 -13.38
C SER A 261 -18.35 25.82 -14.12
N VAL A 262 -19.32 25.02 -14.53
CA VAL A 262 -19.09 23.79 -15.32
C VAL A 262 -18.44 24.12 -16.67
N ALA A 263 -18.87 25.20 -17.34
CA ALA A 263 -18.27 25.63 -18.60
C ALA A 263 -16.78 26.00 -18.43
N ARG A 264 -16.43 26.75 -17.39
CA ARG A 264 -15.02 27.04 -17.07
C ARG A 264 -14.25 25.78 -16.69
N GLY A 265 -14.85 24.88 -15.92
CA GLY A 265 -14.25 23.59 -15.56
C GLY A 265 -13.93 22.76 -16.80
N ASN A 266 -14.79 22.76 -17.81
CA ASN A 266 -14.54 22.13 -19.12
C ASN A 266 -13.30 22.75 -19.79
N GLU A 267 -13.17 24.08 -19.79
CA GLU A 267 -11.98 24.76 -20.36
C GLU A 267 -10.70 24.32 -19.65
N PHE A 268 -10.71 24.21 -18.30
CA PHE A 268 -9.55 23.74 -17.54
C PHE A 268 -9.25 22.26 -17.79
N PHE A 269 -10.27 21.42 -17.92
CA PHE A 269 -10.11 19.99 -18.20
C PHE A 269 -9.36 19.74 -19.52
N HIS A 270 -9.62 20.56 -20.54
CA HIS A 270 -8.98 20.52 -21.86
C HIS A 270 -7.75 21.46 -21.94
N GLY A 271 -7.58 22.33 -20.97
CA GLY A 271 -6.53 23.35 -20.97
C GLY A 271 -5.14 22.74 -20.71
N LYS A 272 -4.09 23.52 -21.05
CA LYS A 272 -2.70 23.07 -20.98
C LYS A 272 -2.19 22.87 -19.54
N ILE A 273 -2.79 23.54 -18.54
CA ILE A 273 -2.33 23.50 -17.13
C ILE A 273 -2.72 22.17 -16.49
N ALA A 274 -4.00 21.84 -16.45
CA ALA A 274 -4.49 20.61 -15.86
C ALA A 274 -4.42 19.42 -16.83
N ASN A 275 -4.72 19.65 -18.12
CA ASN A 275 -4.65 18.69 -19.23
C ASN A 275 -5.25 17.31 -18.90
N CYS A 276 -6.38 17.30 -18.21
CA CYS A 276 -7.06 16.06 -17.83
C CYS A 276 -7.48 15.23 -19.04
N ALA A 277 -7.95 15.91 -20.11
CA ALA A 277 -8.33 15.31 -21.38
C ALA A 277 -7.18 14.55 -22.04
N GLY A 278 -5.93 14.96 -21.81
CA GLY A 278 -4.73 14.29 -22.35
C GLY A 278 -4.56 12.84 -21.87
N CYS A 279 -5.16 12.49 -20.73
CA CYS A 279 -5.15 11.12 -20.19
C CYS A 279 -6.57 10.53 -20.16
N HIS A 280 -7.56 11.28 -19.65
CA HIS A 280 -8.93 10.79 -19.48
C HIS A 280 -9.78 10.80 -20.76
N GLY A 281 -9.25 11.29 -21.87
CA GLY A 281 -10.00 11.49 -23.10
C GLY A 281 -10.81 12.80 -23.09
N PRO A 282 -11.16 13.35 -24.26
CA PRO A 282 -11.87 14.63 -24.34
C PRO A 282 -13.25 14.58 -23.68
N GLU A 283 -13.89 13.43 -23.68
CA GLU A 283 -15.20 13.21 -23.05
C GLU A 283 -15.11 12.65 -21.63
N GLY A 284 -13.90 12.49 -21.06
CA GLY A 284 -13.70 11.86 -19.76
C GLY A 284 -14.04 10.36 -19.75
N ASP A 285 -14.00 9.72 -20.90
CA ASP A 285 -14.39 8.32 -21.12
C ASP A 285 -13.26 7.31 -20.92
N GLY A 286 -12.05 7.79 -20.60
CA GLY A 286 -10.88 6.92 -20.43
C GLY A 286 -10.41 6.25 -21.72
N SER A 287 -10.83 6.76 -22.88
CA SER A 287 -10.63 6.14 -24.20
C SER A 287 -9.20 6.20 -24.71
N LEU A 288 -8.36 7.07 -24.13
CA LEU A 288 -6.97 7.18 -24.55
C LEU A 288 -6.13 6.04 -23.98
N PRO A 289 -5.44 5.27 -24.83
CA PRO A 289 -4.57 4.20 -24.33
C PRO A 289 -3.40 4.81 -23.57
N THR A 290 -3.12 4.27 -22.39
CA THR A 290 -1.87 4.55 -21.67
C THR A 290 -0.98 3.32 -21.71
N LEU A 291 0.31 3.53 -21.96
CA LEU A 291 1.34 2.50 -21.90
C LEU A 291 2.13 2.55 -20.60
N ASP A 292 1.69 3.38 -19.66
CA ASP A 292 2.37 3.56 -18.38
C ASP A 292 1.95 2.53 -17.33
N TYR A 293 2.78 2.35 -16.33
CA TYR A 293 2.60 1.42 -15.22
C TYR A 293 2.49 2.18 -13.91
N ASP A 294 1.98 1.54 -12.86
CA ASP A 294 2.11 2.05 -11.51
C ASP A 294 3.57 2.03 -11.01
N ASP A 295 3.83 2.78 -9.95
CA ASP A 295 5.20 3.00 -9.48
C ASP A 295 5.87 1.72 -8.95
N TRP A 296 5.11 0.78 -8.34
CA TRP A 296 5.67 -0.47 -7.87
C TRP A 296 5.96 -1.45 -9.00
N THR A 297 5.15 -1.50 -10.05
CA THR A 297 5.50 -2.24 -11.26
C THR A 297 6.77 -1.67 -11.91
N LYS A 298 6.89 -0.35 -11.98
CA LYS A 298 8.10 0.32 -12.48
C LYS A 298 9.33 0.02 -11.66
N GLU A 299 9.20 -0.21 -10.36
CA GLU A 299 10.32 -0.48 -9.45
C GLU A 299 11.13 -1.72 -9.87
N TYR A 300 10.45 -2.79 -10.26
CA TYR A 300 11.11 -4.02 -10.71
C TYR A 300 11.13 -4.21 -12.24
N THR A 301 10.80 -3.18 -12.99
CA THR A 301 10.80 -3.19 -14.46
C THR A 301 11.54 -1.98 -15.03
N THR A 302 10.82 -0.97 -15.48
CA THR A 302 11.38 0.14 -16.28
C THR A 302 12.41 0.99 -15.52
N ARG A 303 12.27 1.15 -14.20
CA ARG A 303 13.24 1.90 -13.38
C ARG A 303 14.61 1.23 -13.27
N ILE A 304 14.65 -0.09 -13.42
CA ILE A 304 15.89 -0.88 -13.42
C ILE A 304 16.29 -1.36 -14.82
N GLY A 305 15.72 -0.74 -15.87
CA GLY A 305 16.05 -0.99 -17.26
C GLY A 305 15.54 -2.32 -17.82
N LEU A 306 14.48 -2.90 -17.22
CA LEU A 306 13.82 -4.09 -17.72
C LEU A 306 12.55 -3.72 -18.50
N THR A 307 12.35 -4.43 -19.61
CA THR A 307 11.12 -4.34 -20.37
C THR A 307 10.08 -5.30 -19.79
N PRO A 308 8.89 -4.81 -19.38
CA PRO A 308 7.85 -5.65 -18.75
C PRO A 308 7.41 -6.85 -19.60
N ASP A 309 7.48 -6.75 -20.93
CA ASP A 309 7.12 -7.82 -21.87
C ASP A 309 8.25 -8.86 -22.09
N ASP A 310 9.46 -8.60 -21.63
CA ASP A 310 10.56 -9.56 -21.67
C ASP A 310 10.34 -10.66 -20.63
N ARG A 311 9.79 -11.79 -21.10
CA ARG A 311 9.43 -12.92 -20.23
C ARG A 311 10.65 -13.57 -19.56
N ALA A 312 11.80 -13.54 -20.22
CA ALA A 312 13.02 -14.14 -19.67
C ALA A 312 13.58 -13.27 -18.54
N ALA A 313 13.68 -11.95 -18.77
CA ALA A 313 14.11 -11.00 -17.76
C ALA A 313 13.15 -10.91 -16.56
N MET A 314 11.84 -11.10 -16.80
CA MET A 314 10.83 -11.07 -15.76
C MET A 314 10.67 -12.38 -14.98
N LYS A 315 11.30 -13.48 -15.45
CA LYS A 315 11.15 -14.80 -14.81
C LYS A 315 11.60 -14.82 -13.34
N PRO A 316 12.79 -14.30 -12.97
CA PRO A 316 13.23 -14.29 -11.57
C PRO A 316 12.23 -13.54 -10.64
N PHE A 317 11.73 -12.39 -11.07
CA PHE A 317 10.76 -11.61 -10.29
C PHE A 317 9.44 -12.36 -10.10
N ARG A 318 9.00 -13.08 -11.11
CA ARG A 318 7.77 -13.89 -11.03
C ARG A 318 7.94 -15.13 -10.15
N ASP A 319 9.10 -15.74 -10.18
CA ASP A 319 9.45 -16.86 -9.30
C ASP A 319 9.51 -16.38 -7.83
N ALA A 320 9.91 -15.12 -7.62
CA ALA A 320 9.89 -14.43 -6.33
C ALA A 320 8.49 -13.88 -5.91
N GLY A 321 7.44 -14.22 -6.64
CA GLY A 321 6.06 -13.84 -6.31
C GLY A 321 5.54 -12.55 -6.93
N ALA A 322 6.33 -11.84 -7.76
CA ALA A 322 5.82 -10.64 -8.44
C ALA A 322 4.63 -10.96 -9.35
N LEU A 323 3.58 -10.17 -9.26
CA LEU A 323 2.45 -10.23 -10.18
C LEU A 323 2.90 -9.80 -11.59
N ARG A 324 2.14 -10.20 -12.61
CA ARG A 324 2.47 -9.78 -13.99
C ARG A 324 2.33 -8.28 -14.14
N PRO A 325 3.30 -7.60 -14.77
CA PRO A 325 3.16 -6.19 -15.10
C PRO A 325 1.88 -5.93 -15.89
N ARG A 326 1.14 -4.91 -15.49
CA ARG A 326 -0.04 -4.41 -16.20
C ARG A 326 0.04 -2.90 -16.33
N THR A 327 -0.31 -2.41 -17.51
CA THR A 327 -0.48 -0.97 -17.70
C THR A 327 -1.66 -0.46 -16.89
N ILE A 328 -1.54 0.77 -16.41
CA ILE A 328 -2.59 1.47 -15.69
C ILE A 328 -3.34 2.34 -16.71
N ALA A 329 -4.66 2.28 -16.67
CA ALA A 329 -5.50 3.11 -17.51
C ALA A 329 -6.21 4.20 -16.69
N PRO A 330 -6.36 5.42 -17.21
CA PRO A 330 -7.20 6.42 -16.61
C PRO A 330 -8.64 5.91 -16.50
N ARG A 331 -9.32 6.30 -15.42
CA ARG A 331 -10.72 5.92 -15.21
C ARG A 331 -11.64 6.65 -16.17
N THR A 332 -12.71 5.97 -16.56
CA THR A 332 -13.89 6.58 -17.14
C THR A 332 -14.58 7.44 -16.08
N LEU A 333 -14.52 8.75 -16.22
CA LEU A 333 -15.16 9.69 -15.27
C LEU A 333 -16.67 9.73 -15.46
N ARG A 334 -17.16 9.36 -16.64
CA ARG A 334 -18.58 9.32 -17.00
C ARG A 334 -19.38 8.28 -16.24
N ASP A 335 -18.75 7.18 -15.79
CA ASP A 335 -19.45 6.13 -15.04
C ASP A 335 -19.88 6.58 -13.62
N GLY A 336 -19.38 7.73 -13.15
CA GLY A 336 -19.67 8.23 -11.80
C GLY A 336 -19.08 7.40 -10.68
N VAL A 337 -18.28 6.38 -11.02
CA VAL A 337 -17.63 5.51 -10.04
C VAL A 337 -16.21 6.00 -9.78
N PHE A 338 -16.02 6.66 -8.64
CA PHE A 338 -14.72 7.19 -8.24
C PHE A 338 -14.11 6.32 -7.15
N HIS A 339 -12.93 5.76 -7.41
CA HIS A 339 -12.15 5.06 -6.39
C HIS A 339 -11.76 6.03 -5.27
N GLY A 340 -12.09 5.70 -4.03
CA GLY A 340 -11.79 6.56 -2.87
C GLY A 340 -12.66 7.83 -2.78
N GLY A 341 -13.93 7.74 -3.22
CA GLY A 341 -14.94 8.78 -3.05
C GLY A 341 -15.11 9.72 -4.25
N GLY A 342 -16.34 10.18 -4.50
CA GLY A 342 -16.73 11.15 -5.54
C GLY A 342 -17.20 12.49 -4.99
N ASP A 343 -17.11 12.66 -3.69
CA ASP A 343 -17.43 13.92 -3.04
C ASP A 343 -16.44 15.05 -3.44
N SER A 344 -16.87 16.29 -3.29
CA SER A 344 -16.10 17.44 -3.76
C SER A 344 -14.72 17.54 -3.10
N ALA A 345 -14.60 17.21 -1.81
CA ALA A 345 -13.33 17.26 -1.08
C ALA A 345 -12.35 16.18 -1.56
N SER A 346 -12.84 14.96 -1.79
CA SER A 346 -12.03 13.86 -2.32
C SER A 346 -11.54 14.12 -3.74
N LEU A 347 -12.38 14.74 -4.59
CA LEU A 347 -11.98 15.15 -5.93
C LEU A 347 -10.97 16.29 -5.89
N TYR A 348 -11.18 17.29 -5.04
CA TYR A 348 -10.24 18.39 -4.84
C TYR A 348 -8.84 17.88 -4.46
N ARG A 349 -8.76 17.02 -3.43
CA ARG A 349 -7.47 16.42 -3.00
C ARG A 349 -6.80 15.67 -4.14
N ARG A 350 -7.53 14.85 -4.89
CA ARG A 350 -6.95 14.09 -6.01
C ARG A 350 -6.45 14.97 -7.15
N ILE A 351 -7.11 16.06 -7.43
CA ILE A 351 -6.67 17.02 -8.46
C ILE A 351 -5.42 17.74 -7.97
N THR A 352 -5.43 18.23 -6.72
CA THR A 352 -4.34 19.06 -6.19
C THR A 352 -3.12 18.26 -5.73
N GLN A 353 -3.31 16.99 -5.30
CA GLN A 353 -2.21 16.13 -4.85
C GLN A 353 -1.80 15.09 -5.90
N GLY A 354 -2.61 14.88 -6.93
CA GLY A 354 -2.47 13.70 -7.76
C GLY A 354 -2.80 12.41 -6.99
N ILE A 355 -2.43 11.27 -7.53
CA ILE A 355 -2.63 9.97 -6.87
C ILE A 355 -1.28 9.29 -6.69
N ALA A 356 -0.86 9.08 -5.44
CA ALA A 356 0.41 8.44 -5.12
C ALA A 356 0.53 7.04 -5.75
N GLY A 357 1.71 6.72 -6.29
CA GLY A 357 1.97 5.45 -6.95
C GLY A 357 1.29 5.30 -8.32
N THR A 358 0.78 6.38 -8.92
CA THR A 358 0.19 6.38 -10.25
C THR A 358 0.74 7.51 -11.12
N PRO A 359 0.56 7.44 -12.45
CA PRO A 359 0.92 8.53 -13.37
C PRO A 359 0.10 9.82 -13.20
N MET A 360 -1.03 9.81 -12.47
CA MET A 360 -1.85 11.01 -12.29
C MET A 360 -1.08 12.08 -11.52
N PRO A 361 -0.71 13.21 -12.15
CA PRO A 361 0.04 14.28 -11.50
C PRO A 361 -0.86 15.15 -10.62
N ALA A 362 -0.23 15.95 -9.77
CA ALA A 362 -0.88 17.05 -9.05
C ALA A 362 -1.04 18.27 -9.97
N VAL A 363 -2.11 19.04 -9.76
CA VAL A 363 -2.27 20.39 -10.30
C VAL A 363 -1.89 21.38 -9.22
N GLU A 364 -0.91 22.25 -9.49
CA GLU A 364 -0.47 23.25 -8.54
C GLU A 364 -1.59 24.24 -8.22
N VAL A 365 -1.81 24.51 -6.91
CA VAL A 365 -2.74 25.53 -6.46
C VAL A 365 -2.00 26.84 -6.30
N VAL A 366 -2.49 27.90 -6.94
CA VAL A 366 -1.88 29.24 -6.91
C VAL A 366 -2.87 30.27 -6.38
N SER A 367 -2.35 31.36 -5.80
CA SER A 367 -3.19 32.46 -5.29
C SER A 367 -3.82 33.29 -6.41
N GLU A 368 -3.07 33.46 -7.52
CA GLU A 368 -3.51 34.21 -8.70
C GLU A 368 -3.12 33.45 -9.98
N PRO A 369 -3.88 33.62 -11.08
CA PRO A 369 -3.55 33.00 -12.36
C PRO A 369 -2.17 33.39 -12.85
N ASN A 370 -1.26 32.43 -12.98
CA ASN A 370 0.14 32.63 -13.35
C ASN A 370 0.59 31.76 -14.55
N GLY A 371 -0.33 30.99 -15.15
CA GLY A 371 -0.05 30.09 -16.26
C GLY A 371 0.63 28.77 -15.88
N LYS A 372 0.92 28.53 -14.57
CA LYS A 372 1.57 27.31 -14.09
C LYS A 372 0.63 26.43 -13.27
N GLY A 373 -0.30 27.06 -12.53
CA GLY A 373 -1.27 26.36 -11.69
C GLY A 373 -2.69 26.92 -11.88
N LEU A 374 -3.62 26.40 -11.09
CA LEU A 374 -5.02 26.87 -11.03
C LEU A 374 -5.31 27.45 -9.64
N THR A 375 -6.18 28.48 -9.58
CA THR A 375 -6.66 28.99 -8.29
C THR A 375 -7.63 27.98 -7.65
N THR A 376 -7.90 28.16 -6.36
CA THR A 376 -8.90 27.36 -5.63
C THR A 376 -10.26 27.35 -6.33
N GLU A 377 -10.74 28.50 -6.80
CA GLU A 377 -11.99 28.62 -7.52
C GLU A 377 -11.97 27.87 -8.84
N GLN A 378 -10.85 27.92 -9.57
CA GLN A 378 -10.67 27.19 -10.84
C GLN A 378 -10.62 25.68 -10.61
N ILE A 379 -10.02 25.22 -9.49
CA ILE A 379 -10.06 23.79 -9.09
C ILE A 379 -11.51 23.40 -8.76
N TRP A 380 -12.29 24.25 -8.08
CA TRP A 380 -13.72 23.99 -7.82
C TRP A 380 -14.56 23.95 -9.09
N ASP A 381 -14.28 24.80 -10.08
CA ASP A 381 -14.91 24.73 -11.39
C ASP A 381 -14.61 23.37 -12.08
N LEU A 382 -13.36 22.93 -11.99
CA LEU A 382 -12.94 21.63 -12.54
C LEU A 382 -13.61 20.45 -11.81
N VAL A 383 -13.74 20.50 -10.47
CA VAL A 383 -14.46 19.49 -9.68
C VAL A 383 -15.91 19.38 -10.12
N ARG A 384 -16.63 20.53 -10.27
CA ARG A 384 -18.02 20.53 -10.73
C ARG A 384 -18.17 19.96 -12.13
N TYR A 385 -17.23 20.27 -13.02
CA TYR A 385 -17.23 19.68 -14.36
C TYR A 385 -17.06 18.17 -14.32
N VAL A 386 -16.11 17.65 -13.53
CA VAL A 386 -15.89 16.20 -13.38
C VAL A 386 -17.12 15.51 -12.79
N GLN A 387 -17.79 16.12 -11.80
CA GLN A 387 -19.05 15.61 -11.26
C GLN A 387 -20.18 15.64 -12.30
N GLN A 388 -20.25 16.68 -13.14
CA GLN A 388 -21.24 16.79 -14.19
C GLN A 388 -21.06 15.72 -15.29
N LEU A 389 -19.82 15.31 -15.61
CA LEU A 389 -19.57 14.21 -16.56
C LEU A 389 -20.31 12.93 -16.19
N SER A 390 -20.43 12.64 -14.89
CA SER A 390 -21.08 11.44 -14.36
C SER A 390 -22.61 11.48 -14.41
N THR A 391 -23.21 12.68 -14.53
CA THR A 391 -24.66 12.88 -14.54
C THR A 391 -25.24 13.12 -15.94
N SER A 392 -24.38 13.21 -16.96
CA SER A 392 -24.76 13.56 -18.33
C SER A 392 -25.08 12.34 -19.22
N GLN A 393 -25.61 11.25 -18.62
CA GLN A 393 -26.07 10.07 -19.36
C GLN A 393 -27.53 10.16 -19.71
#